data_a1a05ccdd10c5385b1d904e970bedb76
#
_entry.id   a1a05ccdd10c5385b1d904e970bedb76
#
_cell.length_a   1.000
_cell.length_b   1.000
_cell.length_c   1.000
_cell.angle_alpha   90.00
_cell.angle_beta   90.00
_cell.angle_gamma   90.00
#
_symmetry.space_group_name_H-M   'P 1'
#
loop_
_entity.id
_entity.type
_entity.pdbx_description
1 polymer ?
#
loop_
_entity_poly.entity_id
_entity_poly.type
_entity_poly.pdbx_seq_one_letter_code
_entity_poly.pdbx_strand_id
1 'polypeptide(L)'
;KQCSQCKSEINARQYIEPAGFAVDIRAKLNSDFTSRNRPRFHKPQVSAGMGSWQRASFGRARHDANGVLFHSSAGESKKGYMLCLACGRAVPETRNGVIPKSFRNHSKLRSGNMKRGTHICLSNQNAYQIKRSLLLGATHQSDVIEIQVWGFSKNWLQGEDDAVATTLAIALRKVIAQKLAIDERELGWAVEPRFQGQEKRHSIFIYDNAEGGAGYARLALELLPSLFQDLPKTLQCPQKCDRYCHSCLLTYDTQYDADKIVRAKAFAFLTGKLFS
;
A
#
# COMPACT_ATOMS: atom_id res chain seq x y z
N LYS A 1 2.41 23.55 -4.83
CA LYS A 1 2.58 23.16 -6.25
C LYS A 1 1.28 22.55 -6.75
N GLN A 2 0.96 22.71 -8.03
CA GLN A 2 -0.20 22.06 -8.64
C GLN A 2 0.21 20.89 -9.51
N CYS A 3 -0.62 19.86 -9.55
CA CYS A 3 -0.44 18.71 -10.43
C CYS A 3 -0.55 19.17 -11.90
N SER A 4 0.39 18.78 -12.73
CA SER A 4 0.37 19.12 -14.15
C SER A 4 -0.83 18.52 -14.90
N GLN A 5 -1.32 17.37 -14.43
CA GLN A 5 -2.41 16.64 -15.08
C GLN A 5 -3.80 17.05 -14.57
N CYS A 6 -4.04 17.01 -13.25
CA CYS A 6 -5.37 17.26 -12.69
C CYS A 6 -5.54 18.64 -12.04
N LYS A 7 -4.49 19.48 -12.05
CA LYS A 7 -4.46 20.84 -11.48
C LYS A 7 -4.75 20.91 -9.96
N SER A 8 -4.91 19.79 -9.28
CA SER A 8 -5.07 19.74 -7.83
C SER A 8 -3.80 20.20 -7.12
N GLU A 9 -3.94 20.75 -5.93
CA GLU A 9 -2.81 21.15 -5.09
C GLU A 9 -2.01 19.93 -4.63
N ILE A 10 -0.69 19.96 -4.86
CA ILE A 10 0.23 18.89 -4.44
C ILE A 10 0.90 19.31 -3.14
N ASN A 11 0.63 18.56 -2.09
CA ASN A 11 1.35 18.66 -0.82
C ASN A 11 2.53 17.68 -0.82
N ALA A 12 3.72 18.21 -1.14
CA ALA A 12 4.94 17.42 -1.03
C ALA A 12 5.26 17.11 0.43
N ARG A 13 5.41 15.83 0.76
CA ARG A 13 5.89 15.38 2.06
C ARG A 13 7.31 14.87 1.91
N GLN A 14 8.14 15.16 2.92
CA GLN A 14 9.47 14.57 2.99
C GLN A 14 9.36 13.18 3.64
N TYR A 15 10.15 12.25 3.16
CA TYR A 15 10.29 10.95 3.80
C TYR A 15 11.74 10.68 4.19
N ILE A 16 11.91 9.77 5.11
CA ILE A 16 13.20 9.23 5.51
C ILE A 16 13.13 7.70 5.36
N GLU A 17 14.18 7.16 4.81
CA GLU A 17 14.38 5.72 4.77
C GLU A 17 15.15 5.31 6.03
N PRO A 18 14.56 4.46 6.91
CA PRO A 18 15.24 4.04 8.12
C PRO A 18 16.33 3.04 7.76
N ALA A 19 17.56 3.29 8.24
CA ALA A 19 18.67 2.36 8.09
C ALA A 19 18.48 1.05 8.92
N GLY A 20 17.49 1.02 9.81
CA GLY A 20 17.17 -0.14 10.64
C GLY A 20 16.26 0.22 11.80
N PHE A 21 15.86 -0.79 12.56
CA PHE A 21 15.04 -0.65 13.76
C PHE A 21 15.87 -1.01 14.99
N ALA A 22 15.81 -0.15 16.03
CA ALA A 22 16.43 -0.44 17.32
C ALA A 22 15.35 -0.91 18.30
N VAL A 23 15.58 -2.07 18.92
CA VAL A 23 14.72 -2.59 19.98
C VAL A 23 15.36 -2.26 21.33
N ASP A 24 14.59 -1.69 22.26
CA ASP A 24 15.02 -1.55 23.64
C ASP A 24 14.89 -2.89 24.35
N ILE A 25 15.99 -3.63 24.44
CA ILE A 25 16.05 -4.93 25.12
C ILE A 25 15.77 -4.87 26.62
N ARG A 26 15.69 -3.67 27.20
CA ARG A 26 15.35 -3.45 28.62
C ARG A 26 13.87 -3.13 28.82
N ALA A 27 13.12 -2.88 27.75
CA ALA A 27 11.69 -2.71 27.83
C ALA A 27 11.07 -3.98 28.40
N LYS A 28 10.18 -3.84 29.38
CA LYS A 28 9.40 -4.97 29.87
C LYS A 28 8.64 -5.58 28.72
N LEU A 29 8.78 -6.89 28.55
CA LEU A 29 7.98 -7.61 27.58
C LEU A 29 6.50 -7.40 27.92
N ASN A 30 5.76 -6.85 26.97
CA ASN A 30 4.33 -6.68 27.11
C ASN A 30 3.63 -7.86 26.43
N SER A 31 3.00 -8.70 27.24
CA SER A 31 2.21 -9.84 26.77
C SER A 31 0.76 -9.47 26.40
N ASP A 32 0.37 -8.22 26.66
CA ASP A 32 -0.98 -7.76 26.39
C ASP A 32 -1.21 -7.61 24.87
N PHE A 33 -2.06 -8.47 24.33
CA PHE A 33 -2.46 -8.44 22.93
C PHE A 33 -3.20 -7.17 22.51
N THR A 34 -3.84 -6.48 23.45
CA THR A 34 -4.61 -5.25 23.17
C THR A 34 -3.71 -4.05 22.94
N SER A 35 -2.54 -4.04 23.57
CA SER A 35 -1.54 -2.97 23.43
C SER A 35 -0.56 -3.18 22.30
N ARG A 36 -0.59 -4.35 21.63
CA ARG A 36 0.24 -4.59 20.45
C ARG A 36 -0.26 -3.73 19.31
N ASN A 37 0.56 -2.77 18.91
CA ASN A 37 0.38 -2.09 17.62
C ASN A 37 0.41 -3.16 16.54
N ARG A 38 -0.76 -3.59 16.08
CA ARG A 38 -0.86 -4.52 14.96
C ARG A 38 -0.24 -3.84 13.75
N PRO A 39 0.75 -4.46 13.10
CA PRO A 39 1.30 -3.89 11.88
C PRO A 39 0.14 -3.70 10.90
N ARG A 40 -0.10 -2.44 10.53
CA ARG A 40 -1.05 -2.14 9.46
C ARG A 40 -0.29 -2.34 8.16
N PHE A 41 -0.76 -3.25 7.35
CA PHE A 41 -0.28 -3.36 5.98
C PHE A 41 -0.73 -2.12 5.22
N HIS A 42 0.20 -1.23 4.96
CA HIS A 42 -0.01 -0.11 4.06
C HIS A 42 0.39 -0.55 2.66
N LYS A 43 -0.54 -0.44 1.73
CA LYS A 43 -0.23 -0.69 0.33
C LYS A 43 0.75 0.35 -0.17
N PRO A 44 1.71 -0.06 -1.00
CA PRO A 44 2.63 0.89 -1.61
C PRO A 44 1.89 1.79 -2.59
N GLN A 45 2.41 2.98 -2.78
CA GLN A 45 2.13 3.77 -3.96
C GLN A 45 2.94 3.19 -5.12
N VAL A 46 2.28 2.96 -6.24
CA VAL A 46 2.90 2.29 -7.39
C VAL A 46 3.19 3.32 -8.47
N SER A 47 4.45 3.43 -8.87
CA SER A 47 4.85 4.19 -10.04
C SER A 47 5.30 3.21 -11.11
N ALA A 48 4.43 2.95 -12.07
CA ALA A 48 4.69 2.15 -13.25
C ALA A 48 4.22 2.91 -14.48
N GLY A 49 4.85 2.72 -15.62
CA GLY A 49 4.40 3.47 -16.77
C GLY A 49 5.23 3.37 -18.03
N MET A 50 6.31 2.61 -18.01
CA MET A 50 7.22 2.51 -19.17
C MET A 50 6.74 1.54 -20.25
N GLY A 51 5.81 0.62 -19.93
CA GLY A 51 5.29 -0.37 -20.88
C GLY A 51 4.22 0.18 -21.82
N SER A 52 4.12 -0.42 -23.01
CA SER A 52 3.06 -0.13 -23.98
C SER A 52 1.74 -0.78 -23.56
N TRP A 53 0.62 -0.07 -23.78
CA TRP A 53 -0.69 -0.60 -23.50
C TRP A 53 -1.11 -1.67 -24.50
N GLN A 54 -1.47 -2.84 -24.01
CA GLN A 54 -2.11 -3.92 -24.74
C GLN A 54 -3.62 -3.87 -24.47
N ARG A 55 -4.43 -3.84 -25.53
CA ARG A 55 -5.90 -3.83 -25.44
C ARG A 55 -6.44 -5.26 -25.45
N ALA A 56 -7.48 -5.49 -24.65
CA ALA A 56 -8.21 -6.74 -24.59
C ALA A 56 -9.71 -6.47 -24.35
N SER A 57 -10.53 -7.52 -24.37
CA SER A 57 -11.99 -7.42 -24.13
C SER A 57 -12.31 -6.81 -22.76
N PHE A 58 -11.55 -7.15 -21.72
CA PHE A 58 -11.76 -6.65 -20.36
C PHE A 58 -11.32 -5.20 -20.18
N GLY A 59 -10.43 -4.69 -21.03
CA GLY A 59 -9.82 -3.39 -20.80
C GLY A 59 -8.50 -3.21 -21.53
N ARG A 60 -7.50 -2.70 -20.82
CA ARG A 60 -6.12 -2.62 -21.28
C ARG A 60 -5.17 -2.90 -20.15
N ALA A 61 -4.02 -3.44 -20.46
CA ALA A 61 -2.96 -3.71 -19.49
C ALA A 61 -1.59 -3.37 -20.05
N ARG A 62 -0.64 -3.12 -19.18
CA ARG A 62 0.77 -2.96 -19.52
C ARG A 62 1.65 -3.51 -18.42
N HIS A 63 2.87 -3.84 -18.75
CA HIS A 63 3.89 -4.33 -17.84
C HIS A 63 5.03 -3.33 -17.74
N ASP A 64 5.59 -3.21 -16.56
CA ASP A 64 6.81 -2.45 -16.28
C ASP A 64 7.74 -3.32 -15.42
N ALA A 65 8.88 -3.72 -15.97
CA ALA A 65 9.86 -4.55 -15.27
C ALA A 65 10.62 -3.80 -14.16
N ASN A 66 10.55 -2.47 -14.16
CA ASN A 66 11.23 -1.59 -13.20
C ASN A 66 10.23 -0.67 -12.50
N GLY A 67 9.02 -1.15 -12.27
CA GLY A 67 8.02 -0.40 -11.52
C GLY A 67 8.52 -0.08 -10.12
N VAL A 68 8.30 1.15 -9.67
CA VAL A 68 8.74 1.60 -8.34
C VAL A 68 7.59 1.47 -7.36
N LEU A 69 7.84 0.74 -6.28
CA LEU A 69 6.93 0.57 -5.16
C LEU A 69 7.43 1.43 -3.99
N PHE A 70 6.61 2.39 -3.56
CA PHE A 70 6.91 3.25 -2.42
C PHE A 70 6.04 2.86 -1.23
N HIS A 71 6.64 2.17 -0.26
CA HIS A 71 6.02 1.85 1.01
C HIS A 71 6.23 3.01 1.98
N SER A 72 5.15 3.52 2.56
CA SER A 72 5.27 4.62 3.51
C SER A 72 4.34 4.45 4.71
N SER A 73 4.78 5.00 5.84
CA SER A 73 4.00 5.10 7.06
C SER A 73 3.98 6.54 7.55
N ALA A 74 2.78 7.04 7.83
CA ALA A 74 2.55 8.34 8.45
C ALA A 74 2.27 8.24 9.97
N GLY A 75 2.48 7.08 10.58
CA GLY A 75 2.17 6.82 11.98
C GLY A 75 0.65 6.78 12.26
N GLU A 76 0.29 6.52 13.50
CA GLU A 76 -1.12 6.37 13.92
C GLU A 76 -1.95 7.65 13.71
N SER A 77 -1.35 8.81 13.93
CA SER A 77 -2.02 10.11 13.76
C SER A 77 -2.19 10.52 12.29
N LYS A 78 -1.57 9.79 11.35
CA LYS A 78 -1.44 10.13 9.92
C LYS A 78 -0.73 11.47 9.66
N LYS A 79 -0.11 12.07 10.70
CA LYS A 79 0.62 13.34 10.59
C LYS A 79 2.10 13.15 10.28
N GLY A 80 2.60 11.93 10.40
CA GLY A 80 3.99 11.59 10.19
C GLY A 80 4.74 11.36 11.49
N TYR A 81 6.05 11.52 11.42
CA TYR A 81 6.98 11.29 12.52
C TYR A 81 7.79 12.57 12.80
N MET A 82 8.17 12.71 14.03
CA MET A 82 9.18 13.68 14.48
C MET A 82 10.53 12.97 14.54
N LEU A 83 11.55 13.58 13.97
CA LEU A 83 12.92 13.08 13.95
C LEU A 83 13.86 14.05 14.69
N CYS A 84 14.62 13.53 15.63
CA CYS A 84 15.74 14.26 16.23
C CYS A 84 16.95 14.21 15.28
N LEU A 85 17.35 15.36 14.75
CA LEU A 85 18.49 15.46 13.83
C LEU A 85 19.85 15.20 14.53
N ALA A 86 19.90 15.31 15.87
CA ALA A 86 21.14 15.09 16.62
C ALA A 86 21.43 13.61 16.92
N CYS A 87 20.41 12.75 17.01
CA CYS A 87 20.62 11.34 17.38
C CYS A 87 19.82 10.33 16.54
N GLY A 88 19.02 10.78 15.57
CA GLY A 88 18.24 9.91 14.69
C GLY A 88 16.99 9.27 15.34
N ARG A 89 16.69 9.55 16.62
CA ARG A 89 15.48 9.01 17.25
C ARG A 89 14.24 9.59 16.57
N ALA A 90 13.34 8.71 16.18
CA ALA A 90 12.05 9.08 15.60
C ALA A 90 10.90 8.61 16.50
N VAL A 91 9.83 9.39 16.57
CA VAL A 91 8.57 9.04 17.24
C VAL A 91 7.39 9.51 16.39
N PRO A 92 6.23 8.82 16.44
CA PRO A 92 5.04 9.29 15.74
C PRO A 92 4.60 10.67 16.26
N GLU A 93 4.13 11.53 15.37
CA GLU A 93 3.51 12.79 15.77
C GLU A 93 2.20 12.54 16.52
N THR A 94 1.98 13.34 17.56
CA THR A 94 0.70 13.31 18.28
C THR A 94 -0.41 13.99 17.47
N ARG A 95 -1.66 13.62 17.74
CA ARG A 95 -2.82 14.27 17.09
C ARG A 95 -2.85 15.79 17.31
N ASN A 96 -2.40 16.24 18.47
CA ASN A 96 -2.39 17.66 18.84
C ASN A 96 -1.18 18.42 18.31
N GLY A 97 -0.22 17.73 17.67
CA GLY A 97 1.04 18.33 17.22
C GLY A 97 1.99 18.73 18.34
N VAL A 98 1.72 18.32 19.58
CA VAL A 98 2.59 18.62 20.74
C VAL A 98 3.71 17.60 20.79
N ILE A 99 4.95 18.05 21.06
CA ILE A 99 6.10 17.16 21.25
C ILE A 99 5.87 16.36 22.54
N PRO A 100 5.83 15.01 22.49
CA PRO A 100 5.64 14.20 23.69
C PRO A 100 6.71 14.44 24.74
N LYS A 101 6.34 14.38 26.01
CA LYS A 101 7.30 14.53 27.10
C LYS A 101 8.47 13.54 27.00
N SER A 102 8.18 12.31 26.59
CA SER A 102 9.17 11.25 26.35
C SER A 102 10.17 11.59 25.23
N PHE A 103 9.80 12.50 24.32
CA PHE A 103 10.68 12.94 23.24
C PHE A 103 11.41 14.25 23.58
N ARG A 104 10.88 15.07 24.49
CA ARG A 104 11.56 16.29 24.93
C ARG A 104 12.84 15.99 25.70
N ASN A 105 12.87 14.91 26.50
CA ASN A 105 13.99 14.49 27.32
C ASN A 105 14.49 13.10 26.98
N HIS A 106 14.62 12.83 25.69
CA HIS A 106 15.03 11.51 25.23
C HIS A 106 16.54 11.29 25.37
N SER A 107 16.89 10.04 25.58
CA SER A 107 18.29 9.60 25.55
C SER A 107 18.74 9.41 24.09
N LYS A 108 20.01 9.63 23.83
CA LYS A 108 20.63 9.30 22.53
C LYS A 108 20.40 7.83 22.21
N LEU A 109 20.22 7.51 20.93
CA LEU A 109 20.34 6.14 20.46
C LEU A 109 21.77 5.66 20.73
N ARG A 110 21.92 4.48 21.34
CA ARG A 110 23.24 3.94 21.68
C ARG A 110 23.98 3.51 20.41
N SER A 111 25.19 3.99 20.24
CA SER A 111 26.19 3.30 19.42
C SER A 111 26.99 2.35 20.34
N GLY A 112 27.42 1.20 19.84
CA GLY A 112 27.94 0.07 20.63
C GLY A 112 29.10 0.30 21.61
N ASN A 113 29.77 1.47 21.59
CA ASN A 113 30.96 1.80 22.40
C ASN A 113 30.75 2.93 23.43
N MET A 114 29.53 3.27 23.79
CA MET A 114 29.31 4.37 24.75
C MET A 114 29.40 3.90 26.20
N LYS A 115 30.36 4.49 26.96
CA LYS A 115 30.47 4.32 28.38
C LYS A 115 29.19 4.77 29.13
N ARG A 116 28.87 4.13 30.26
CA ARG A 116 27.77 4.50 31.16
C ARG A 116 27.94 5.96 31.62
N GLY A 117 27.05 6.84 31.26
CA GLY A 117 26.99 8.23 31.73
C GLY A 117 26.38 9.16 30.69
N THR A 118 25.63 10.14 31.09
CA THR A 118 25.03 11.24 30.33
C THR A 118 24.47 10.85 28.96
N HIS A 119 23.29 10.26 28.95
CA HIS A 119 22.65 9.81 27.75
C HIS A 119 21.58 10.78 27.21
N ILE A 120 21.49 11.99 27.80
CA ILE A 120 20.52 13.00 27.36
C ILE A 120 20.96 13.55 26.01
N CYS A 121 20.05 13.61 25.07
CA CYS A 121 20.34 14.17 23.76
C CYS A 121 20.41 15.70 23.84
N LEU A 122 21.45 16.29 23.26
CA LEU A 122 21.65 17.76 23.26
C LEU A 122 20.52 18.51 22.52
N SER A 123 19.77 17.86 21.63
CA SER A 123 18.61 18.45 20.94
C SER A 123 17.46 18.78 21.89
N ASN A 124 17.45 18.25 23.11
CA ASN A 124 16.37 18.52 24.06
C ASN A 124 16.21 20.00 24.41
N GLN A 125 17.24 20.81 24.18
CA GLN A 125 17.22 22.24 24.42
C GLN A 125 16.84 23.07 23.19
N ASN A 126 16.75 22.46 21.99
CA ASN A 126 16.62 23.17 20.72
C ASN A 126 15.55 22.57 19.83
N ALA A 127 14.37 23.14 19.82
CA ALA A 127 13.22 22.68 19.03
C ALA A 127 13.51 22.66 17.51
N TYR A 128 14.44 23.48 17.00
CA TYR A 128 14.82 23.49 15.59
C TYR A 128 15.61 22.24 15.14
N GLN A 129 16.13 21.44 16.06
CA GLN A 129 16.77 20.17 15.77
C GLN A 129 15.76 19.01 15.63
N ILE A 130 14.48 19.30 15.77
CA ILE A 130 13.42 18.32 15.57
C ILE A 130 12.73 18.60 14.24
N LYS A 131 12.95 17.72 13.28
CA LYS A 131 12.23 17.75 12.02
C LYS A 131 10.88 17.04 12.17
N ARG A 132 9.83 17.58 11.55
CA ARG A 132 8.44 17.18 11.77
C ARG A 132 7.76 16.76 10.47
N SER A 133 6.62 16.10 10.63
CA SER A 133 5.74 15.70 9.50
C SER A 133 6.44 14.82 8.46
N LEU A 134 7.41 14.02 8.89
CA LEU A 134 8.15 13.11 8.03
C LEU A 134 7.40 11.81 7.85
N LEU A 135 7.43 11.26 6.63
CA LEU A 135 7.03 9.87 6.41
C LEU A 135 8.24 8.96 6.69
N LEU A 136 7.99 7.80 7.25
CA LEU A 136 8.93 6.69 7.14
C LEU A 136 8.60 5.96 5.84
N GLY A 137 9.59 5.73 5.00
CA GLY A 137 9.34 5.12 3.70
C GLY A 137 10.54 4.38 3.16
N ALA A 138 10.28 3.44 2.28
CA ALA A 138 11.28 2.74 1.50
C ALA A 138 10.76 2.56 0.08
N THR A 139 11.66 2.58 -0.87
CA THR A 139 11.39 2.31 -2.28
C THR A 139 12.12 1.06 -2.72
N HIS A 140 11.48 0.25 -3.52
CA HIS A 140 12.15 -0.82 -4.25
C HIS A 140 11.55 -0.95 -5.67
N GLN A 141 12.28 -1.57 -6.55
CA GLN A 141 11.82 -1.87 -7.90
C GLN A 141 11.30 -3.29 -7.98
N SER A 142 10.29 -3.50 -8.81
CA SER A 142 9.73 -4.82 -9.04
C SER A 142 9.02 -4.91 -10.39
N ASP A 143 8.70 -6.12 -10.82
CA ASP A 143 7.79 -6.37 -11.92
C ASP A 143 6.37 -5.94 -11.54
N VAL A 144 5.76 -5.08 -12.37
CA VAL A 144 4.42 -4.52 -12.14
C VAL A 144 3.57 -4.63 -13.40
N ILE A 145 2.35 -5.12 -13.27
CA ILE A 145 1.32 -4.93 -14.29
C ILE A 145 0.32 -3.87 -13.84
N GLU A 146 -0.01 -2.97 -14.73
CA GLU A 146 -1.09 -2.00 -14.59
C GLU A 146 -2.25 -2.40 -15.47
N ILE A 147 -3.43 -2.51 -14.89
CA ILE A 147 -4.65 -2.97 -15.54
C ILE A 147 -5.72 -1.89 -15.40
N GLN A 148 -6.32 -1.48 -16.51
CA GLN A 148 -7.48 -0.58 -16.54
C GLN A 148 -8.65 -1.31 -17.16
N VAL A 149 -9.68 -1.56 -16.35
CA VAL A 149 -10.87 -2.31 -16.75
C VAL A 149 -11.90 -1.35 -17.35
N TRP A 150 -12.59 -1.77 -18.44
CA TRP A 150 -13.69 -1.00 -19.00
C TRP A 150 -14.91 -1.00 -18.06
N GLY A 151 -15.80 -0.03 -18.23
CA GLY A 151 -17.07 0.02 -17.49
C GLY A 151 -17.03 0.79 -16.18
N PHE A 152 -15.86 1.15 -15.63
CA PHE A 152 -15.80 2.08 -14.49
C PHE A 152 -16.26 3.48 -14.89
N SER A 153 -16.97 4.14 -13.99
CA SER A 153 -17.40 5.53 -14.17
C SER A 153 -16.19 6.45 -14.29
N LYS A 154 -16.30 7.43 -15.19
CA LYS A 154 -15.31 8.51 -15.29
C LYS A 154 -15.48 9.55 -14.19
N ASN A 155 -16.55 9.46 -13.40
CA ASN A 155 -16.85 10.39 -12.32
C ASN A 155 -16.19 9.93 -11.02
N TRP A 156 -15.23 10.69 -10.53
CA TRP A 156 -14.41 10.39 -9.36
C TRP A 156 -15.15 10.48 -8.01
N LEU A 157 -16.39 10.98 -7.98
CA LEU A 157 -17.20 11.10 -6.78
C LEU A 157 -17.90 9.79 -6.36
N GLN A 158 -17.86 8.76 -7.18
CA GLN A 158 -18.51 7.48 -6.89
C GLN A 158 -17.52 6.52 -6.21
N GLY A 159 -17.53 6.47 -4.88
CA GLY A 159 -16.70 5.56 -4.08
C GLY A 159 -17.00 4.06 -4.30
N GLU A 160 -18.10 3.72 -4.97
CA GLU A 160 -18.43 2.33 -5.30
C GLU A 160 -17.43 1.70 -6.27
N ASP A 161 -16.95 2.46 -7.26
CA ASP A 161 -15.97 1.97 -8.24
C ASP A 161 -14.63 1.64 -7.58
N ASP A 162 -14.21 2.40 -6.55
CA ASP A 162 -12.99 2.10 -5.78
C ASP A 162 -13.11 0.75 -5.05
N ALA A 163 -14.29 0.45 -4.50
CA ALA A 163 -14.54 -0.81 -3.79
C ALA A 163 -14.60 -2.00 -4.77
N VAL A 164 -15.24 -1.82 -5.93
CA VAL A 164 -15.26 -2.84 -6.99
C VAL A 164 -13.85 -3.08 -7.51
N ALA A 165 -13.08 -2.03 -7.84
CA ALA A 165 -11.71 -2.15 -8.32
C ALA A 165 -10.81 -2.85 -7.27
N THR A 166 -10.96 -2.51 -5.98
CA THR A 166 -10.26 -3.18 -4.87
C THR A 166 -10.60 -4.66 -4.82
N THR A 167 -11.88 -5.01 -4.94
CA THR A 167 -12.33 -6.41 -4.94
C THR A 167 -11.78 -7.17 -6.13
N LEU A 168 -11.77 -6.56 -7.31
CA LEU A 168 -11.19 -7.15 -8.52
C LEU A 168 -9.67 -7.36 -8.39
N ALA A 169 -8.95 -6.42 -7.79
CA ALA A 169 -7.52 -6.56 -7.54
C ALA A 169 -7.20 -7.76 -6.64
N ILE A 170 -7.97 -7.94 -5.56
CA ILE A 170 -7.83 -9.09 -4.65
C ILE A 170 -8.15 -10.40 -5.37
N ALA A 171 -9.25 -10.43 -6.12
CA ALA A 171 -9.66 -11.62 -6.87
C ALA A 171 -8.65 -11.97 -7.97
N LEU A 172 -8.15 -10.99 -8.72
CA LEU A 172 -7.10 -11.17 -9.73
C LEU A 172 -5.83 -11.77 -9.12
N ARG A 173 -5.32 -11.19 -8.02
CA ARG A 173 -4.17 -11.74 -7.32
C ARG A 173 -4.35 -13.22 -7.00
N LYS A 174 -5.51 -13.58 -6.44
CA LYS A 174 -5.84 -14.96 -6.10
C LYS A 174 -5.84 -15.88 -7.32
N VAL A 175 -6.51 -15.48 -8.40
CA VAL A 175 -6.57 -16.29 -9.64
C VAL A 175 -5.20 -16.42 -10.28
N ILE A 176 -4.39 -15.34 -10.31
CA ILE A 176 -3.02 -15.38 -10.81
C ILE A 176 -2.19 -16.39 -10.02
N ALA A 177 -2.23 -16.29 -8.68
CA ALA A 177 -1.48 -17.20 -7.81
C ALA A 177 -1.88 -18.66 -8.03
N GLN A 178 -3.18 -18.94 -8.13
CA GLN A 178 -3.69 -20.27 -8.46
C GLN A 178 -3.22 -20.77 -9.84
N LYS A 179 -3.26 -19.90 -10.84
CA LYS A 179 -2.88 -20.26 -12.22
C LYS A 179 -1.38 -20.54 -12.36
N LEU A 180 -0.57 -19.78 -11.62
CA LEU A 180 0.89 -19.93 -11.61
C LEU A 180 1.38 -20.95 -10.56
N ALA A 181 0.47 -21.53 -9.76
CA ALA A 181 0.77 -22.46 -8.68
C ALA A 181 1.78 -21.87 -7.64
N ILE A 182 1.62 -20.60 -7.28
CA ILE A 182 2.43 -19.89 -6.29
C ILE A 182 1.58 -19.49 -5.07
N ASP A 183 2.25 -19.10 -3.97
CA ASP A 183 1.56 -18.52 -2.82
C ASP A 183 1.03 -17.12 -3.17
N GLU A 184 -0.19 -16.78 -2.74
CA GLU A 184 -0.76 -15.45 -2.96
C GLU A 184 0.13 -14.33 -2.39
N ARG A 185 0.95 -14.62 -1.38
CA ARG A 185 1.87 -13.67 -0.74
C ARG A 185 3.08 -13.30 -1.60
N GLU A 186 3.35 -14.07 -2.67
CA GLU A 186 4.38 -13.70 -3.65
C GLU A 186 3.96 -12.48 -4.48
N LEU A 187 2.65 -12.21 -4.54
CA LEU A 187 2.09 -11.09 -5.27
C LEU A 187 1.49 -10.05 -4.32
N GLY A 188 1.78 -8.79 -4.62
CA GLY A 188 1.10 -7.65 -4.03
C GLY A 188 0.07 -7.06 -4.99
N TRP A 189 -0.78 -6.18 -4.47
CA TRP A 189 -1.77 -5.47 -5.23
C TRP A 189 -2.00 -4.06 -4.69
N ALA A 190 -2.38 -3.15 -5.58
CA ALA A 190 -2.82 -1.80 -5.23
C ALA A 190 -3.90 -1.33 -6.21
N VAL A 191 -4.71 -0.38 -5.77
CA VAL A 191 -5.65 0.33 -6.64
C VAL A 191 -5.43 1.81 -6.47
N GLU A 192 -5.17 2.49 -7.57
CA GLU A 192 -4.93 3.94 -7.55
C GLU A 192 -5.71 4.63 -8.67
N PRO A 193 -6.18 5.86 -8.43
CA PRO A 193 -6.69 6.68 -9.50
C PRO A 193 -5.55 7.13 -10.42
N ARG A 194 -5.75 7.00 -11.71
CA ARG A 194 -4.89 7.59 -12.74
C ARG A 194 -5.66 8.63 -13.52
N PHE A 195 -5.04 9.76 -13.75
CA PHE A 195 -5.63 10.83 -14.53
C PHE A 195 -5.06 10.82 -15.94
N GLN A 196 -5.95 10.87 -16.92
CA GLN A 196 -5.61 11.08 -18.32
C GLN A 196 -6.35 12.33 -18.80
N GLY A 197 -5.67 13.48 -18.78
CA GLY A 197 -6.33 14.77 -18.88
C GLY A 197 -7.27 15.00 -17.69
N GLN A 198 -8.55 15.25 -17.96
CA GLN A 198 -9.58 15.42 -16.92
C GLN A 198 -10.30 14.10 -16.54
N GLU A 199 -10.03 13.01 -17.25
CA GLU A 199 -10.65 11.72 -16.94
C GLU A 199 -9.88 11.01 -15.82
N LYS A 200 -10.60 10.61 -14.77
CA LYS A 200 -10.11 9.69 -13.76
C LYS A 200 -10.38 8.27 -14.24
N ARG A 201 -9.36 7.41 -14.12
CA ARG A 201 -9.48 5.98 -14.35
C ARG A 201 -8.95 5.22 -13.14
N HIS A 202 -9.59 4.12 -12.80
CA HIS A 202 -9.07 3.22 -11.80
C HIS A 202 -8.03 2.31 -12.44
N SER A 203 -6.82 2.34 -11.91
CA SER A 203 -5.77 1.39 -12.27
C SER A 203 -5.59 0.37 -11.15
N ILE A 204 -5.70 -0.90 -11.51
CA ILE A 204 -5.35 -2.03 -10.67
C ILE A 204 -3.90 -2.36 -10.96
N PHE A 205 -3.10 -2.46 -9.91
CA PHE A 205 -1.72 -2.90 -9.98
C PHE A 205 -1.59 -4.27 -9.33
N ILE A 206 -0.93 -5.19 -10.01
CA ILE A 206 -0.42 -6.44 -9.45
C ILE A 206 1.09 -6.41 -9.63
N TYR A 207 1.81 -6.73 -8.60
CA TYR A 207 3.27 -6.67 -8.61
C TYR A 207 3.88 -7.83 -7.82
N ASP A 208 5.12 -8.16 -8.14
CA ASP A 208 5.86 -9.15 -7.39
C ASP A 208 6.33 -8.54 -6.07
N ASN A 209 6.19 -9.27 -4.96
CA ASN A 209 6.67 -8.80 -3.67
C ASN A 209 8.19 -8.94 -3.51
N ALA A 210 8.82 -9.74 -4.36
CA ALA A 210 10.27 -9.86 -4.42
C ALA A 210 10.89 -8.57 -4.96
N GLU A 211 11.94 -8.08 -4.33
CA GLU A 211 12.74 -6.97 -4.84
C GLU A 211 13.42 -7.38 -6.15
N GLY A 212 13.33 -6.54 -7.17
CA GLY A 212 13.78 -6.85 -8.53
C GLY A 212 12.79 -7.67 -9.36
N GLY A 213 11.68 -8.13 -8.75
CA GLY A 213 10.68 -8.96 -9.41
C GLY A 213 11.06 -10.44 -9.47
N ALA A 214 10.07 -11.31 -9.51
CA ALA A 214 10.20 -12.76 -9.71
C ALA A 214 9.66 -13.20 -11.10
N GLY A 215 9.14 -12.24 -11.88
CA GLY A 215 8.58 -12.48 -13.21
C GLY A 215 7.13 -12.95 -13.22
N TYR A 216 6.49 -13.07 -12.07
CA TYR A 216 5.09 -13.53 -11.99
C TYR A 216 4.12 -12.52 -12.58
N ALA A 217 4.31 -11.23 -12.30
CA ALA A 217 3.49 -10.17 -12.88
C ALA A 217 3.62 -10.15 -14.40
N ARG A 218 4.82 -10.34 -14.95
CA ARG A 218 5.05 -10.46 -16.39
C ARG A 218 4.29 -11.64 -16.99
N LEU A 219 4.40 -12.83 -16.37
CA LEU A 219 3.68 -14.02 -16.84
C LEU A 219 2.17 -13.82 -16.78
N ALA A 220 1.68 -13.15 -15.73
CA ALA A 220 0.27 -12.85 -15.56
C ALA A 220 -0.29 -11.97 -16.69
N LEU A 221 0.50 -11.05 -17.27
CA LEU A 221 0.04 -10.19 -18.37
C LEU A 221 -0.45 -11.00 -19.56
N GLU A 222 0.27 -12.05 -19.94
CA GLU A 222 -0.09 -12.92 -21.07
C GLU A 222 -1.37 -13.74 -20.80
N LEU A 223 -1.61 -14.02 -19.52
CA LEU A 223 -2.75 -14.82 -19.07
C LEU A 223 -4.01 -13.98 -18.79
N LEU A 224 -3.92 -12.65 -18.73
CA LEU A 224 -5.03 -11.78 -18.31
C LEU A 224 -6.36 -12.06 -19.04
N PRO A 225 -6.41 -12.30 -20.37
CA PRO A 225 -7.67 -12.57 -21.03
C PRO A 225 -8.39 -13.81 -20.46
N SER A 226 -7.65 -14.89 -20.19
CA SER A 226 -8.21 -16.10 -19.58
C SER A 226 -8.54 -15.91 -18.10
N LEU A 227 -7.71 -15.18 -17.37
CA LEU A 227 -7.93 -14.86 -15.95
C LEU A 227 -9.23 -14.06 -15.75
N PHE A 228 -9.51 -13.09 -16.62
CA PHE A 228 -10.77 -12.33 -16.55
C PHE A 228 -12.00 -13.21 -16.84
N GLN A 229 -11.88 -14.24 -17.66
CA GLN A 229 -12.95 -15.22 -17.86
C GLN A 229 -13.18 -16.10 -16.62
N ASP A 230 -12.14 -16.37 -15.83
CA ASP A 230 -12.24 -17.18 -14.60
C ASP A 230 -12.64 -16.36 -13.36
N LEU A 231 -12.49 -15.03 -13.38
CA LEU A 231 -12.83 -14.16 -12.25
C LEU A 231 -14.27 -14.33 -11.75
N PRO A 232 -15.31 -14.42 -12.59
CA PRO A 232 -16.68 -14.65 -12.10
C PRO A 232 -16.80 -15.90 -11.25
N LYS A 233 -16.10 -16.99 -11.59
CA LYS A 233 -16.09 -18.24 -10.82
C LYS A 233 -15.44 -18.03 -9.45
N THR A 234 -14.33 -17.30 -9.40
CA THR A 234 -13.62 -16.96 -8.14
C THR A 234 -14.46 -16.09 -7.23
N LEU A 235 -15.28 -15.22 -7.80
CA LEU A 235 -16.22 -14.38 -7.07
C LEU A 235 -17.51 -15.13 -6.64
N GLN A 236 -17.74 -16.35 -7.12
CA GLN A 236 -18.80 -17.21 -6.60
C GLN A 236 -18.38 -17.78 -5.25
N CYS A 237 -18.97 -17.25 -4.16
CA CYS A 237 -18.66 -17.72 -2.83
C CYS A 237 -19.48 -18.97 -2.48
N PRO A 238 -18.87 -20.07 -2.02
CA PRO A 238 -19.60 -21.24 -1.54
C PRO A 238 -20.56 -20.91 -0.38
N GLN A 239 -20.20 -19.94 0.46
CA GLN A 239 -21.01 -19.46 1.58
C GLN A 239 -22.05 -18.39 1.18
N LYS A 240 -22.13 -18.04 -0.11
CA LYS A 240 -23.05 -17.00 -0.65
C LYS A 240 -23.00 -15.68 0.10
N CYS A 241 -21.83 -15.30 0.65
CA CYS A 241 -21.67 -14.03 1.36
C CYS A 241 -21.88 -12.84 0.42
N ASP A 242 -22.37 -11.72 0.91
CA ASP A 242 -22.57 -10.51 0.11
C ASP A 242 -21.25 -9.77 -0.16
N ARG A 243 -20.44 -9.63 0.86
CA ARG A 243 -19.23 -8.82 0.80
C ARG A 243 -17.95 -9.66 0.74
N TYR A 244 -17.67 -10.42 1.78
CA TYR A 244 -16.46 -11.24 1.92
C TYR A 244 -16.62 -12.27 3.04
N CYS A 245 -15.83 -13.33 2.96
CA CYS A 245 -15.60 -14.27 4.04
C CYS A 245 -14.26 -14.99 3.84
N HIS A 246 -13.83 -15.75 4.84
CA HIS A 246 -12.57 -16.51 4.77
C HIS A 246 -12.55 -17.57 3.66
N SER A 247 -13.73 -18.04 3.21
CA SER A 247 -13.83 -19.01 2.11
C SER A 247 -13.68 -18.38 0.72
N CYS A 248 -13.67 -17.03 0.60
CA CYS A 248 -13.58 -16.37 -0.70
C CYS A 248 -12.42 -15.35 -0.79
N LEU A 249 -12.58 -14.15 -0.25
CA LEU A 249 -11.66 -13.03 -0.51
C LEU A 249 -10.90 -12.54 0.73
N LEU A 250 -11.31 -12.97 1.94
CA LEU A 250 -10.69 -12.50 3.16
C LEU A 250 -9.45 -13.34 3.49
N THR A 251 -8.30 -12.70 3.49
CA THR A 251 -7.00 -13.24 3.89
C THR A 251 -6.40 -12.37 4.99
N TYR A 252 -5.26 -12.77 5.54
CA TYR A 252 -4.61 -12.02 6.62
C TYR A 252 -4.27 -10.57 6.22
N ASP A 253 -3.83 -10.33 4.99
CA ASP A 253 -3.48 -9.00 4.50
C ASP A 253 -4.70 -8.21 4.03
N THR A 254 -5.73 -8.85 3.46
CA THR A 254 -6.94 -8.17 2.97
C THR A 254 -7.91 -7.77 4.07
N GLN A 255 -7.78 -8.31 5.30
CA GLN A 255 -8.64 -7.94 6.43
C GLN A 255 -8.59 -6.44 6.77
N TYR A 256 -7.48 -5.77 6.45
CA TYR A 256 -7.31 -4.33 6.70
C TYR A 256 -8.05 -3.43 5.71
N ASP A 257 -8.49 -4.00 4.59
CA ASP A 257 -9.31 -3.35 3.57
C ASP A 257 -10.70 -4.00 3.43
N ALA A 258 -11.11 -4.77 4.44
CA ALA A 258 -12.37 -5.52 4.42
C ALA A 258 -13.59 -4.62 4.19
N ASP A 259 -13.54 -3.37 4.67
CA ASP A 259 -14.57 -2.35 4.43
C ASP A 259 -14.72 -2.00 2.94
N LYS A 260 -13.70 -2.22 2.12
CA LYS A 260 -13.71 -1.96 0.67
C LYS A 260 -14.02 -3.19 -0.17
N ILE A 261 -14.16 -4.37 0.42
CA ILE A 261 -14.47 -5.59 -0.34
C ILE A 261 -15.97 -5.70 -0.54
N VAL A 262 -16.40 -5.78 -1.80
CA VAL A 262 -17.81 -5.82 -2.23
C VAL A 262 -18.03 -6.91 -3.28
N ARG A 263 -17.89 -8.17 -2.88
CA ARG A 263 -17.90 -9.35 -3.77
C ARG A 263 -19.09 -9.38 -4.74
N ALA A 264 -20.32 -9.22 -4.22
CA ALA A 264 -21.53 -9.31 -5.04
C ALA A 264 -21.58 -8.20 -6.11
N LYS A 265 -21.15 -6.96 -5.75
CA LYS A 265 -21.07 -5.85 -6.71
C LYS A 265 -19.99 -6.08 -7.77
N ALA A 266 -18.84 -6.63 -7.38
CA ALA A 266 -17.77 -6.95 -8.34
C ALA A 266 -18.19 -8.08 -9.29
N PHE A 267 -18.92 -9.07 -8.80
CA PHE A 267 -19.51 -10.11 -9.64
C PHE A 267 -20.51 -9.54 -10.65
N ALA A 268 -21.45 -8.70 -10.19
CA ALA A 268 -22.42 -8.05 -11.05
C ALA A 268 -21.76 -7.12 -12.09
N PHE A 269 -20.69 -6.40 -11.70
CA PHE A 269 -19.93 -5.57 -12.62
C PHE A 269 -19.30 -6.38 -13.75
N LEU A 270 -18.66 -7.50 -13.43
CA LEU A 270 -18.06 -8.38 -14.46
C LEU A 270 -19.10 -8.96 -15.38
N THR A 271 -20.18 -9.51 -14.84
CA THR A 271 -21.20 -10.21 -15.64
C THR A 271 -22.13 -9.27 -16.41
N GLY A 272 -22.36 -8.05 -15.90
CA GLY A 272 -23.28 -7.10 -16.52
C GLY A 272 -22.63 -6.08 -17.45
N LYS A 273 -21.34 -5.73 -17.26
CA LYS A 273 -20.70 -4.66 -18.02
C LYS A 273 -19.55 -5.11 -18.93
N LEU A 274 -18.96 -6.28 -18.65
CA LEU A 274 -17.80 -6.75 -19.40
C LEU A 274 -18.11 -7.91 -20.34
N PHE A 275 -19.18 -8.66 -20.10
CA PHE A 275 -19.52 -9.87 -20.87
C PHE A 275 -20.93 -9.80 -21.48
N SER A 276 -21.59 -8.63 -21.40
CA SER A 276 -22.77 -8.30 -22.19
C SER A 276 -22.36 -7.55 -23.46
#